data_0906fb8fae5ed7b1c638616113c66ea3
#
_entry.id   0906fb8fae5ed7b1c638616113c66ea3
#
_cell.length_a   1.000
_cell.length_b   1.000
_cell.length_c   1.000
_cell.angle_alpha   90.00
_cell.angle_beta   90.00
_cell.angle_gamma   90.00
#
_symmetry.space_group_name_H-M   'P 1'
#
loop_
_entity.id
_entity.type
_entity.pdbx_description
1 polymer ?
#
loop_
_entity_poly.entity_id
_entity_poly.type
_entity_poly.pdbx_seq_one_letter_code
_entity_poly.pdbx_strand_id
1 'polypeptide(L)'
;ASIAAISRVEMISKTKEQQNGNKIIVEGGNILEKSEVGAGVGTTITVTNLFFNTPVRYKFLKQDATENKYIKEWVHKVALANPQVSFKLVSDGKQIFFSNGNGKIEDIIYLLYGKEIKENLVKVDYEENNIKITGVVGNTMVARDTRKDQIIFLNKRHIQNVALMSSADQAFKGATGIGKYGFYILNLEMPANYYDVNVHPTKIEVRFNEEHEITRILYHAIKNAILNSEFLGNNQNENKEKYIENEFEFLTTNKIESNGEFNITNKIDLPKTDVTSLKIEENNNLQNIERQLENQKVELRKREEKRKVEYKYIGILFRTYIIVEIADEIYL
;
A
#
# COMPACT_ATOMS: atom_id res chain seq x y z
N ALA A 1 18.88 -13.17 -15.10
CA ALA A 1 18.47 -13.88 -16.31
C ALA A 1 17.32 -13.16 -17.04
N SER A 2 16.14 -12.90 -16.40
CA SER A 2 14.96 -12.32 -17.07
C SER A 2 15.18 -10.92 -17.66
N ILE A 3 15.89 -10.04 -16.95
CA ILE A 3 16.25 -8.69 -17.48
C ILE A 3 17.19 -8.83 -18.68
N ALA A 4 18.22 -9.69 -18.58
CA ALA A 4 19.19 -9.88 -19.64
C ALA A 4 18.60 -10.51 -20.93
N ALA A 5 17.46 -11.22 -20.82
CA ALA A 5 16.74 -11.74 -21.98
C ALA A 5 16.08 -10.65 -22.86
N ILE A 6 15.83 -9.47 -22.30
CA ILE A 6 15.10 -8.38 -22.96
C ILE A 6 15.88 -7.05 -22.98
N SER A 7 17.17 -7.10 -22.66
CA SER A 7 18.05 -5.93 -22.63
C SER A 7 19.50 -6.34 -22.90
N ARG A 8 20.39 -5.36 -22.93
CA ARG A 8 21.84 -5.56 -22.83
C ARG A 8 22.26 -5.30 -21.39
N VAL A 9 22.85 -6.30 -20.75
CA VAL A 9 23.34 -6.25 -19.37
C VAL A 9 24.85 -6.43 -19.35
N GLU A 10 25.55 -5.49 -18.74
CA GLU A 10 26.96 -5.63 -18.36
C GLU A 10 27.00 -5.76 -16.84
N MET A 11 27.67 -6.79 -16.33
CA MET A 11 27.89 -7.01 -14.91
C MET A 11 29.37 -7.18 -14.64
N ILE A 12 29.89 -6.40 -13.70
CA ILE A 12 31.25 -6.49 -13.19
C ILE A 12 31.16 -6.78 -11.69
N SER A 13 31.82 -7.83 -11.24
CA SER A 13 31.78 -8.22 -9.82
C SER A 13 33.14 -8.70 -9.33
N LYS A 14 33.52 -8.30 -8.11
CA LYS A 14 34.75 -8.70 -7.44
C LYS A 14 34.49 -8.93 -5.96
N THR A 15 34.96 -10.04 -5.42
CA THR A 15 35.00 -10.31 -3.99
C THR A 15 36.28 -9.78 -3.36
N LYS A 16 36.37 -9.76 -2.03
CA LYS A 16 37.57 -9.31 -1.31
C LYS A 16 38.77 -10.23 -1.52
N GLU A 17 38.54 -11.52 -1.75
CA GLU A 17 39.54 -12.56 -1.89
C GLU A 17 40.12 -12.64 -3.34
N GLN A 18 39.43 -12.07 -4.33
CA GLN A 18 39.85 -12.09 -5.71
C GLN A 18 40.84 -10.96 -6.03
N GLN A 19 41.83 -11.24 -6.87
CA GLN A 19 42.76 -10.24 -7.37
C GLN A 19 42.13 -9.40 -8.49
N ASN A 20 41.42 -10.04 -9.43
CA ASN A 20 40.68 -9.41 -10.51
C ASN A 20 39.19 -9.54 -10.33
N GLY A 21 38.41 -8.64 -10.93
CA GLY A 21 36.97 -8.78 -11.08
C GLY A 21 36.61 -9.59 -12.33
N ASN A 22 35.40 -10.15 -12.33
CA ASN A 22 34.84 -10.83 -13.51
C ASN A 22 33.82 -9.91 -14.17
N LYS A 23 33.93 -9.79 -15.49
CA LYS A 23 32.98 -9.07 -16.35
C LYS A 23 32.20 -10.06 -17.18
N ILE A 24 30.90 -9.86 -17.31
CA ILE A 24 30.03 -10.57 -18.22
C ILE A 24 29.14 -9.59 -18.98
N ILE A 25 29.00 -9.76 -20.29
CA ILE A 25 28.03 -9.03 -21.11
C ILE A 25 27.04 -10.03 -21.69
N VAL A 26 25.75 -9.76 -21.49
CA VAL A 26 24.64 -10.56 -21.98
C VAL A 26 23.68 -9.65 -22.75
N GLU A 27 23.27 -10.05 -23.95
CA GLU A 27 22.29 -9.32 -24.76
C GLU A 27 21.26 -10.30 -25.33
N GLY A 28 19.97 -9.99 -25.09
CA GLY A 28 18.88 -10.83 -25.56
C GLY A 28 18.93 -12.28 -25.08
N GLY A 29 19.55 -12.52 -23.91
CA GLY A 29 19.75 -13.84 -23.31
C GLY A 29 21.04 -14.54 -23.71
N ASN A 30 21.78 -14.02 -24.71
CA ASN A 30 23.05 -14.62 -25.20
C ASN A 30 24.25 -13.96 -24.52
N ILE A 31 25.21 -14.75 -24.06
CA ILE A 31 26.47 -14.26 -23.51
C ILE A 31 27.36 -13.81 -24.69
N LEU A 32 27.68 -12.51 -24.72
CA LEU A 32 28.56 -11.93 -25.73
C LEU A 32 30.03 -11.94 -25.30
N GLU A 33 30.28 -11.71 -24.02
CA GLU A 33 31.64 -11.59 -23.48
C GLU A 33 31.71 -12.14 -22.08
N LYS A 34 32.81 -12.80 -21.77
CA LYS A 34 33.20 -13.14 -20.39
C LYS A 34 34.70 -12.94 -20.25
N SER A 35 35.13 -12.01 -19.42
CA SER A 35 36.53 -11.61 -19.27
C SER A 35 36.85 -11.23 -17.80
N GLU A 36 38.12 -11.22 -17.48
CA GLU A 36 38.63 -10.64 -16.23
C GLU A 36 38.96 -9.17 -16.44
N VAL A 37 38.62 -8.33 -15.45
CA VAL A 37 38.87 -6.90 -15.49
C VAL A 37 39.35 -6.37 -14.15
N GLY A 38 40.08 -5.26 -14.16
CA GLY A 38 40.39 -4.52 -12.96
C GLY A 38 39.10 -3.87 -12.40
N ALA A 39 38.73 -4.21 -11.16
CA ALA A 39 37.53 -3.67 -10.51
C ALA A 39 37.74 -3.47 -9.00
N GLY A 40 36.97 -2.57 -8.40
CA GLY A 40 36.82 -2.47 -6.95
C GLY A 40 35.98 -3.64 -6.40
N VAL A 41 36.10 -3.90 -5.10
CA VAL A 41 35.25 -4.89 -4.40
C VAL A 41 33.79 -4.44 -4.46
N GLY A 42 32.89 -5.32 -4.88
CA GLY A 42 31.46 -5.05 -5.06
C GLY A 42 30.94 -5.54 -6.40
N THR A 43 29.72 -5.12 -6.74
CA THR A 43 29.06 -5.48 -8.00
C THR A 43 28.49 -4.24 -8.67
N THR A 44 28.83 -4.06 -9.96
CA THR A 44 28.24 -3.05 -10.83
C THR A 44 27.40 -3.75 -11.90
N ILE A 45 26.15 -3.33 -12.04
CA ILE A 45 25.25 -3.84 -13.09
C ILE A 45 24.78 -2.65 -13.91
N THR A 46 25.06 -2.70 -15.22
CA THR A 46 24.59 -1.70 -16.20
C THR A 46 23.57 -2.37 -17.11
N VAL A 47 22.39 -1.77 -17.22
CA VAL A 47 21.31 -2.24 -18.08
C VAL A 47 21.06 -1.18 -19.15
N THR A 48 21.14 -1.55 -20.42
CA THR A 48 20.88 -0.67 -21.56
C THR A 48 19.95 -1.34 -22.55
N ASN A 49 19.34 -0.56 -23.45
CA ASN A 49 18.47 -1.06 -24.51
C ASN A 49 17.32 -1.95 -24.00
N LEU A 50 16.69 -1.54 -22.88
CA LEU A 50 15.57 -2.29 -22.30
C LEU A 50 14.44 -2.44 -23.33
N PHE A 51 13.93 -3.69 -23.49
CA PHE A 51 12.88 -4.09 -24.43
C PHE A 51 13.25 -4.00 -25.93
N PHE A 52 14.54 -3.92 -26.30
CA PHE A 52 14.97 -3.80 -27.69
C PHE A 52 14.43 -4.94 -28.59
N ASN A 53 14.28 -6.14 -28.06
CA ASN A 53 13.75 -7.32 -28.75
C ASN A 53 12.28 -7.64 -28.40
N THR A 54 11.60 -6.78 -27.69
CA THR A 54 10.19 -6.93 -27.31
C THR A 54 9.42 -5.64 -27.59
N PRO A 55 9.15 -5.29 -28.87
CA PRO A 55 8.59 -4.00 -29.26
C PRO A 55 7.22 -3.72 -28.67
N VAL A 56 6.41 -4.76 -28.40
CA VAL A 56 5.12 -4.61 -27.72
C VAL A 56 5.32 -4.08 -26.29
N ARG A 57 6.25 -4.65 -25.52
CA ARG A 57 6.56 -4.16 -24.17
C ARG A 57 7.14 -2.75 -24.17
N TYR A 58 7.98 -2.43 -25.16
CA TYR A 58 8.54 -1.10 -25.32
C TYR A 58 7.46 -0.04 -25.51
N LYS A 59 6.40 -0.34 -26.28
CA LYS A 59 5.25 0.58 -26.49
C LYS A 59 4.41 0.81 -25.22
N PHE A 60 4.47 -0.08 -24.23
CA PHE A 60 3.77 0.08 -22.95
C PHE A 60 4.55 0.92 -21.94
N LEU A 61 5.80 1.29 -22.20
CA LEU A 61 6.54 2.24 -21.39
C LEU A 61 5.80 3.58 -21.38
N LYS A 62 5.65 4.14 -20.20
CA LYS A 62 5.07 5.47 -20.01
C LYS A 62 6.14 6.53 -20.30
N GLN A 63 5.74 7.80 -20.19
CA GLN A 63 6.69 8.91 -20.28
C GLN A 63 7.74 8.80 -19.17
N ASP A 64 8.97 9.24 -19.45
CA ASP A 64 10.13 9.14 -18.54
C ASP A 64 9.84 9.71 -17.15
N ALA A 65 9.10 10.83 -17.06
CA ALA A 65 8.71 11.42 -15.79
C ALA A 65 7.83 10.47 -14.94
N THR A 66 6.96 9.69 -15.61
CA THR A 66 6.08 8.73 -14.94
C THR A 66 6.87 7.49 -14.49
N GLU A 67 7.75 6.96 -15.34
CA GLU A 67 8.61 5.83 -14.99
C GLU A 67 9.57 6.21 -13.84
N ASN A 68 10.17 7.40 -13.89
CA ASN A 68 10.99 7.94 -12.82
C ASN A 68 10.24 8.03 -11.48
N LYS A 69 8.96 8.41 -11.50
CA LYS A 69 8.12 8.44 -10.30
C LYS A 69 7.98 7.03 -9.71
N TYR A 70 7.68 6.01 -10.52
CA TYR A 70 7.57 4.63 -10.05
C TYR A 70 8.90 4.09 -9.52
N ILE A 71 10.02 4.39 -10.19
CA ILE A 71 11.35 3.99 -9.71
C ILE A 71 11.63 4.60 -8.34
N LYS A 72 11.35 5.90 -8.15
CA LYS A 72 11.49 6.56 -6.84
C LYS A 72 10.65 5.89 -5.76
N GLU A 73 9.37 5.65 -6.04
CA GLU A 73 8.46 5.00 -5.09
C GLU A 73 8.96 3.59 -4.70
N TRP A 74 9.52 2.84 -5.65
CA TRP A 74 10.11 1.53 -5.37
C TRP A 74 11.36 1.62 -4.51
N VAL A 75 12.30 2.52 -4.84
CA VAL A 75 13.53 2.72 -4.06
C VAL A 75 13.20 3.16 -2.63
N HIS A 76 12.21 4.05 -2.46
CA HIS A 76 11.74 4.47 -1.13
C HIS A 76 11.21 3.28 -0.32
N LYS A 77 10.38 2.43 -0.92
CA LYS A 77 9.85 1.22 -0.25
C LYS A 77 10.97 0.24 0.13
N VAL A 78 11.93 0.01 -0.76
CA VAL A 78 13.07 -0.88 -0.48
C VAL A 78 13.93 -0.31 0.65
N ALA A 79 14.16 1.00 0.68
CA ALA A 79 14.90 1.67 1.76
C ALA A 79 14.18 1.57 3.10
N LEU A 80 12.85 1.79 3.13
CA LEU A 80 12.02 1.63 4.33
C LEU A 80 12.02 0.19 4.86
N ALA A 81 12.04 -0.81 3.97
CA ALA A 81 12.13 -2.22 4.36
C ALA A 81 13.53 -2.63 4.87
N ASN A 82 14.58 -1.86 4.53
CA ASN A 82 15.97 -2.18 4.83
C ASN A 82 16.73 -0.94 5.36
N PRO A 83 16.34 -0.39 6.51
CA PRO A 83 16.93 0.84 7.03
C PRO A 83 18.42 0.71 7.38
N GLN A 84 18.93 -0.53 7.56
CA GLN A 84 20.35 -0.85 7.80
C GLN A 84 21.21 -0.77 6.52
N VAL A 85 20.61 -0.59 5.34
CA VAL A 85 21.31 -0.47 4.06
C VAL A 85 21.30 0.99 3.61
N SER A 86 22.47 1.49 3.18
CA SER A 86 22.56 2.81 2.57
C SER A 86 22.11 2.75 1.12
N PHE A 87 21.16 3.61 0.74
CA PHE A 87 20.63 3.74 -0.62
C PHE A 87 20.95 5.12 -1.18
N LYS A 88 21.45 5.15 -2.41
CA LYS A 88 21.64 6.39 -3.18
C LYS A 88 20.94 6.25 -4.52
N LEU A 89 19.97 7.14 -4.80
CA LEU A 89 19.31 7.24 -6.10
C LEU A 89 19.76 8.50 -6.81
N VAL A 90 20.26 8.32 -8.02
CA VAL A 90 20.64 9.40 -8.94
C VAL A 90 19.80 9.30 -10.20
N SER A 91 19.20 10.39 -10.66
CA SER A 91 18.48 10.49 -11.93
C SER A 91 18.95 11.73 -12.67
N ASP A 92 19.30 11.57 -13.94
CA ASP A 92 19.84 12.65 -14.80
C ASP A 92 21.01 13.43 -14.14
N GLY A 93 21.93 12.69 -13.52
CA GLY A 93 23.08 13.25 -12.81
C GLY A 93 22.78 13.94 -11.48
N LYS A 94 21.51 14.06 -11.09
CA LYS A 94 21.09 14.66 -9.81
C LYS A 94 20.79 13.60 -8.77
N GLN A 95 21.34 13.77 -7.56
CA GLN A 95 20.99 12.93 -6.42
C GLN A 95 19.56 13.25 -5.97
N ILE A 96 18.67 12.26 -6.11
CA ILE A 96 17.24 12.37 -5.76
C ILE A 96 16.97 11.92 -4.34
N PHE A 97 17.67 10.85 -3.90
CA PHE A 97 17.46 10.26 -2.58
C PHE A 97 18.78 9.70 -2.05
N PHE A 98 18.99 9.81 -0.74
CA PHE A 98 20.12 9.21 -0.05
C PHE A 98 19.73 8.84 1.38
N SER A 99 19.99 7.59 1.79
CA SER A 99 19.84 7.11 3.17
C SER A 99 21.17 6.59 3.72
N ASN A 100 21.42 6.84 5.00
CA ASN A 100 22.72 6.54 5.63
C ASN A 100 22.94 5.05 5.97
N GLY A 101 21.87 4.22 5.98
CA GLY A 101 21.97 2.81 6.37
C GLY A 101 22.25 2.61 7.86
N ASN A 102 21.78 3.50 8.71
CA ASN A 102 22.03 3.47 10.15
C ASN A 102 21.05 2.61 10.96
N GLY A 103 20.14 1.91 10.30
CA GLY A 103 19.12 1.06 10.90
C GLY A 103 17.90 1.80 11.47
N LYS A 104 17.84 3.12 11.36
CA LYS A 104 16.73 3.93 11.91
C LYS A 104 15.72 4.25 10.79
N ILE A 105 14.58 3.61 10.85
CA ILE A 105 13.48 3.85 9.89
C ILE A 105 12.96 5.30 9.98
N GLU A 106 13.00 5.89 11.18
CA GLU A 106 12.55 7.25 11.44
C GLU A 106 13.33 8.31 10.66
N ASP A 107 14.62 8.04 10.37
CA ASP A 107 15.45 8.94 9.57
C ASP A 107 15.06 8.88 8.08
N ILE A 108 14.71 7.69 7.57
CA ILE A 108 14.18 7.54 6.21
C ILE A 108 12.80 8.21 6.11
N ILE A 109 11.95 8.05 7.11
CA ILE A 109 10.64 8.70 7.16
C ILE A 109 10.81 10.24 7.17
N TYR A 110 11.76 10.76 7.92
CA TYR A 110 12.08 12.20 7.90
C TYR A 110 12.45 12.69 6.50
N LEU A 111 13.27 11.93 5.77
CA LEU A 111 13.68 12.28 4.41
C LEU A 111 12.50 12.28 3.42
N LEU A 112 11.54 11.37 3.60
CA LEU A 112 10.42 11.17 2.67
C LEU A 112 9.20 12.03 3.00
N TYR A 113 8.91 12.24 4.28
CA TYR A 113 7.65 12.81 4.76
C TYR A 113 7.83 14.06 5.63
N GLY A 114 9.09 14.39 5.99
CA GLY A 114 9.40 15.60 6.76
C GLY A 114 9.36 15.41 8.27
N LYS A 115 9.64 16.53 8.97
CA LYS A 115 9.81 16.60 10.43
C LYS A 115 8.51 16.29 11.17
N GLU A 116 7.41 16.88 10.73
CA GLU A 116 6.10 16.72 11.36
C GLU A 116 5.70 15.25 11.54
N ILE A 117 5.86 14.44 10.47
CA ILE A 117 5.55 13.02 10.54
C ILE A 117 6.50 12.31 11.52
N LYS A 118 7.82 12.56 11.41
CA LYS A 118 8.81 11.92 12.28
C LYS A 118 8.54 12.15 13.77
N GLU A 119 8.15 13.37 14.16
CA GLU A 119 7.90 13.74 15.56
C GLU A 119 6.60 13.12 16.12
N ASN A 120 5.71 12.68 15.26
CA ASN A 120 4.40 12.13 15.61
C ASN A 120 4.30 10.62 15.33
N LEU A 121 5.44 9.92 15.28
CA LEU A 121 5.50 8.47 15.11
C LEU A 121 5.44 7.76 16.47
N VAL A 122 4.71 6.67 16.48
CA VAL A 122 4.65 5.70 17.58
C VAL A 122 5.26 4.40 17.10
N LYS A 123 6.17 3.82 17.86
CA LYS A 123 6.78 2.53 17.54
C LYS A 123 5.81 1.40 17.78
N VAL A 124 5.83 0.44 16.86
CA VAL A 124 5.13 -0.84 16.97
C VAL A 124 6.19 -1.94 17.12
N ASP A 125 6.08 -2.72 18.18
CA ASP A 125 6.81 -3.95 18.39
C ASP A 125 5.86 -4.90 19.13
N TYR A 126 5.23 -5.80 18.38
CA TYR A 126 4.21 -6.71 18.88
C TYR A 126 4.46 -8.10 18.32
N GLU A 127 4.36 -9.10 19.19
CA GLU A 127 4.59 -10.49 18.80
C GLU A 127 3.53 -11.40 19.42
N GLU A 128 2.91 -12.21 18.57
CA GLU A 128 1.92 -13.20 18.97
C GLU A 128 1.94 -14.37 17.96
N ASN A 129 1.85 -15.61 18.43
CA ASN A 129 1.74 -16.83 17.61
C ASN A 129 2.80 -16.97 16.51
N ASN A 130 4.07 -16.65 16.82
CA ASN A 130 5.20 -16.61 15.87
C ASN A 130 5.03 -15.57 14.73
N ILE A 131 4.12 -14.62 14.89
CA ILE A 131 3.97 -13.47 14.00
C ILE A 131 4.49 -12.25 14.75
N LYS A 132 5.51 -11.60 14.21
CA LYS A 132 6.08 -10.38 14.77
C LYS A 132 5.74 -9.20 13.87
N ILE A 133 5.21 -8.13 14.46
CA ILE A 133 4.89 -6.89 13.76
C ILE A 133 5.76 -5.78 14.32
N THR A 134 6.60 -5.23 13.47
CA THR A 134 7.50 -4.12 13.80
C THR A 134 7.29 -2.95 12.87
N GLY A 135 7.69 -1.76 13.31
CA GLY A 135 7.62 -0.55 12.49
C GLY A 135 7.09 0.65 13.26
N VAL A 136 6.32 1.47 12.57
CA VAL A 136 5.79 2.72 13.13
C VAL A 136 4.38 2.99 12.65
N VAL A 137 3.58 3.64 13.50
CA VAL A 137 2.29 4.24 13.18
C VAL A 137 2.32 5.73 13.50
N GLY A 138 1.58 6.53 12.78
CA GLY A 138 1.38 7.93 13.11
C GLY A 138 0.31 8.08 14.19
N ASN A 139 0.49 9.04 15.10
CA ASN A 139 -0.56 9.42 16.03
C ASN A 139 -1.69 10.18 15.29
N THR A 140 -2.71 10.63 16.04
CA THR A 140 -3.90 11.34 15.51
C THR A 140 -3.56 12.61 14.72
N MET A 141 -2.42 13.26 15.01
CA MET A 141 -2.01 14.54 14.40
C MET A 141 -1.61 14.40 12.93
N VAL A 142 -1.17 13.22 12.51
CA VAL A 142 -0.62 12.97 11.16
C VAL A 142 -1.50 12.07 10.30
N ALA A 143 -2.82 12.08 10.57
CA ALA A 143 -3.80 11.39 9.73
C ALA A 143 -3.79 11.92 8.28
N ARG A 144 -4.05 11.03 7.31
CA ARG A 144 -3.94 11.29 5.87
C ARG A 144 -5.30 11.33 5.18
N ASP A 145 -5.39 12.07 4.08
CA ASP A 145 -6.59 12.11 3.22
C ASP A 145 -6.71 10.87 2.33
N THR A 146 -5.62 10.13 2.16
CA THR A 146 -5.55 8.95 1.28
C THR A 146 -4.75 7.82 1.93
N ARG A 147 -4.99 6.58 1.47
CA ARG A 147 -4.24 5.38 1.90
C ARG A 147 -2.84 5.24 1.29
N LYS A 148 -2.33 6.25 0.58
CA LYS A 148 -1.07 6.16 -0.16
C LYS A 148 0.14 5.90 0.75
N ASP A 149 0.07 6.40 1.99
CA ASP A 149 1.16 6.29 2.97
C ASP A 149 0.92 5.13 3.97
N GLN A 150 0.04 4.21 3.62
CA GLN A 150 -0.20 2.95 4.32
C GLN A 150 0.67 1.86 3.69
N ILE A 151 1.79 1.51 4.33
CA ILE A 151 2.78 0.58 3.78
C ILE A 151 2.91 -0.64 4.68
N ILE A 152 2.70 -1.83 4.08
CA ILE A 152 2.90 -3.11 4.75
C ILE A 152 3.98 -3.90 4.02
N PHE A 153 4.91 -4.42 4.81
CA PHE A 153 5.90 -5.39 4.38
C PHE A 153 5.61 -6.76 5.01
N LEU A 154 5.84 -7.81 4.26
CA LEU A 154 5.88 -9.20 4.73
C LEU A 154 7.29 -9.73 4.53
N ASN A 155 7.99 -10.04 5.61
CA ASN A 155 9.40 -10.44 5.58
C ASN A 155 10.23 -9.50 4.67
N LYS A 156 10.08 -8.17 4.87
CA LYS A 156 10.71 -7.06 4.11
C LYS A 156 10.26 -6.92 2.65
N ARG A 157 9.28 -7.70 2.17
CA ARG A 157 8.66 -7.55 0.86
C ARG A 157 7.44 -6.66 0.96
N HIS A 158 7.36 -5.59 0.18
CA HIS A 158 6.15 -4.78 0.09
C HIS A 158 4.98 -5.62 -0.45
N ILE A 159 3.87 -5.63 0.28
CA ILE A 159 2.64 -6.33 -0.09
C ILE A 159 1.44 -5.39 -0.06
N GLN A 160 0.39 -5.78 -0.77
CA GLN A 160 -0.95 -5.19 -0.71
C GLN A 160 -1.96 -6.31 -0.44
N ASN A 161 -2.70 -6.19 0.65
CA ASN A 161 -3.77 -7.11 0.99
C ASN A 161 -4.93 -6.29 1.58
N VAL A 162 -6.11 -6.47 1.01
CA VAL A 162 -7.30 -5.67 1.35
C VAL A 162 -7.76 -5.95 2.79
N ALA A 163 -7.67 -7.19 3.26
CA ALA A 163 -8.06 -7.57 4.62
C ALA A 163 -7.15 -6.92 5.67
N LEU A 164 -5.82 -6.93 5.44
CA LEU A 164 -4.86 -6.23 6.31
C LEU A 164 -5.10 -4.73 6.34
N MET A 165 -5.32 -4.09 5.18
CA MET A 165 -5.61 -2.66 5.11
C MET A 165 -6.92 -2.31 5.83
N SER A 166 -7.96 -3.13 5.66
CA SER A 166 -9.24 -2.94 6.35
C SER A 166 -9.10 -3.10 7.86
N SER A 167 -8.35 -4.09 8.32
CA SER A 167 -8.06 -4.30 9.75
C SER A 167 -7.28 -3.12 10.36
N ALA A 168 -6.26 -2.62 9.63
CA ALA A 168 -5.52 -1.43 10.06
C ALA A 168 -6.42 -0.20 10.14
N ASP A 169 -7.28 0.06 9.14
CA ASP A 169 -8.24 1.16 9.17
C ASP A 169 -9.20 1.05 10.37
N GLN A 170 -9.63 -0.17 10.73
CA GLN A 170 -10.45 -0.40 11.91
C GLN A 170 -9.72 -0.08 13.21
N ALA A 171 -8.43 -0.42 13.32
CA ALA A 171 -7.62 -0.09 14.48
C ALA A 171 -7.46 1.43 14.69
N PHE A 172 -7.43 2.21 13.60
CA PHE A 172 -7.40 3.67 13.64
C PHE A 172 -8.77 4.32 13.86
N LYS A 173 -9.87 3.53 13.76
CA LYS A 173 -11.22 4.08 13.94
C LYS A 173 -11.39 4.68 15.34
N GLY A 174 -11.87 5.93 15.37
CA GLY A 174 -11.99 6.71 16.60
C GLY A 174 -10.73 7.50 16.99
N ALA A 175 -9.55 7.11 16.48
CA ALA A 175 -8.30 7.86 16.67
C ALA A 175 -8.06 8.87 15.53
N THR A 176 -8.55 8.60 14.34
CA THR A 176 -8.48 9.54 13.19
C THR A 176 -9.83 10.21 12.95
N GLY A 177 -9.81 11.43 12.40
CA GLY A 177 -11.03 12.16 12.03
C GLY A 177 -11.82 11.42 10.91
N ILE A 178 -13.11 11.78 10.76
CA ILE A 178 -13.98 11.22 9.73
C ILE A 178 -13.37 11.44 8.33
N GLY A 179 -13.28 10.39 7.53
CA GLY A 179 -12.71 10.43 6.17
C GLY A 179 -11.19 10.50 6.12
N LYS A 180 -10.50 10.39 7.26
CA LYS A 180 -9.04 10.33 7.35
C LYS A 180 -8.55 8.91 7.57
N TYR A 181 -7.32 8.65 7.13
CA TYR A 181 -6.63 7.37 7.21
C TYR A 181 -5.40 7.47 8.11
N GLY A 182 -5.13 6.43 8.88
CA GLY A 182 -3.92 6.35 9.68
C GLY A 182 -2.67 6.24 8.79
N PHE A 183 -1.58 6.88 9.22
CA PHE A 183 -0.25 6.68 8.65
C PHE A 183 0.39 5.46 9.29
N TYR A 184 0.94 4.54 8.51
CA TYR A 184 1.73 3.43 9.05
C TYR A 184 2.73 2.86 8.05
N ILE A 185 3.84 2.37 8.58
CA ILE A 185 4.86 1.59 7.88
C ILE A 185 5.20 0.41 8.77
N LEU A 186 4.69 -0.76 8.43
CA LEU A 186 4.76 -1.96 9.25
C LEU A 186 5.41 -3.12 8.49
N ASN A 187 6.21 -3.92 9.20
CA ASN A 187 6.78 -5.16 8.71
C ASN A 187 6.24 -6.33 9.53
N LEU A 188 5.57 -7.25 8.86
CA LEU A 188 5.10 -8.50 9.39
C LEU A 188 6.18 -9.56 9.14
N GLU A 189 6.69 -10.16 10.20
CA GLU A 189 7.63 -11.27 10.12
C GLU A 189 6.93 -12.55 10.57
N MET A 190 6.92 -13.56 9.71
CA MET A 190 6.29 -14.84 9.99
C MET A 190 6.95 -15.96 9.17
N PRO A 191 6.79 -17.23 9.59
CA PRO A 191 7.28 -18.39 8.84
C PRO A 191 6.67 -18.49 7.44
N ALA A 192 7.45 -18.99 6.47
CA ALA A 192 7.04 -19.04 5.07
C ALA A 192 5.82 -19.96 4.79
N ASN A 193 5.55 -20.89 5.69
CA ASN A 193 4.38 -21.78 5.61
C ASN A 193 3.05 -21.12 6.00
N TYR A 194 3.05 -19.87 6.48
CA TYR A 194 1.83 -19.14 6.84
C TYR A 194 1.18 -18.44 5.65
N TYR A 195 1.90 -18.30 4.52
CA TYR A 195 1.43 -17.53 3.38
C TYR A 195 1.94 -18.06 2.04
N ASP A 196 1.22 -17.73 0.96
CA ASP A 196 1.65 -17.94 -0.43
C ASP A 196 1.75 -16.58 -1.15
N VAL A 197 2.94 -16.29 -1.69
CA VAL A 197 3.20 -15.08 -2.50
C VAL A 197 3.07 -15.33 -4.00
N ASN A 198 2.91 -16.58 -4.44
CA ASN A 198 2.82 -16.92 -5.85
C ASN A 198 1.40 -16.80 -6.41
N VAL A 199 0.69 -15.77 -5.99
CA VAL A 199 -0.70 -15.50 -6.39
C VAL A 199 -0.75 -14.62 -7.65
N HIS A 200 0.13 -13.62 -7.76
CA HIS A 200 0.18 -12.68 -8.87
C HIS A 200 1.62 -12.54 -9.42
N PRO A 201 1.82 -12.31 -10.75
CA PRO A 201 3.16 -12.16 -11.34
C PRO A 201 4.04 -11.11 -10.67
N THR A 202 3.46 -10.00 -10.19
CA THR A 202 4.17 -8.93 -9.46
C THR A 202 4.52 -9.32 -8.02
N LYS A 203 3.93 -10.39 -7.49
CA LYS A 203 4.12 -10.88 -6.11
C LYS A 203 3.87 -9.81 -5.04
N ILE A 204 3.00 -8.86 -5.33
CA ILE A 204 2.54 -7.84 -4.37
C ILE A 204 1.35 -8.37 -3.57
N GLU A 205 0.51 -9.21 -4.19
CA GLU A 205 -0.61 -9.86 -3.55
C GLU A 205 -0.15 -11.14 -2.86
N VAL A 206 -0.66 -11.35 -1.65
CA VAL A 206 -0.33 -12.49 -0.81
C VAL A 206 -1.63 -13.12 -0.31
N ARG A 207 -1.68 -14.45 -0.33
CA ARG A 207 -2.73 -15.24 0.31
C ARG A 207 -2.19 -15.79 1.62
N PHE A 208 -2.91 -15.58 2.70
CA PHE A 208 -2.61 -16.14 4.01
C PHE A 208 -3.44 -17.41 4.25
N ASN A 209 -2.86 -18.36 4.97
CA ASN A 209 -3.56 -19.58 5.35
C ASN A 209 -4.63 -19.28 6.41
N GLU A 210 -4.27 -18.47 7.42
CA GLU A 210 -5.14 -18.04 8.52
C GLU A 210 -5.26 -16.50 8.51
N GLU A 211 -5.96 -15.96 7.48
CA GLU A 211 -6.05 -14.52 7.27
C GLU A 211 -6.71 -13.80 8.45
N HIS A 212 -7.71 -14.43 9.09
CA HIS A 212 -8.40 -13.86 10.24
C HIS A 212 -7.46 -13.66 11.44
N GLU A 213 -6.61 -14.65 11.74
CA GLU A 213 -5.63 -14.53 12.82
C GLU A 213 -4.65 -13.39 12.57
N ILE A 214 -4.11 -13.30 11.35
CA ILE A 214 -3.12 -12.27 11.00
C ILE A 214 -3.75 -10.87 11.04
N THR A 215 -4.99 -10.72 10.58
CA THR A 215 -5.71 -9.44 10.65
C THR A 215 -6.00 -9.04 12.10
N ARG A 216 -6.37 -9.99 12.96
CA ARG A 216 -6.56 -9.76 14.39
C ARG A 216 -5.27 -9.28 15.07
N ILE A 217 -4.16 -9.99 14.84
CA ILE A 217 -2.84 -9.62 15.39
C ILE A 217 -2.42 -8.23 14.93
N LEU A 218 -2.62 -7.89 13.64
CA LEU A 218 -2.33 -6.57 13.10
C LEU A 218 -3.18 -5.48 13.76
N TYR A 219 -4.48 -5.74 13.97
CA TYR A 219 -5.37 -4.83 14.67
C TYR A 219 -4.86 -4.53 16.09
N HIS A 220 -4.53 -5.58 16.86
CA HIS A 220 -4.02 -5.42 18.22
C HIS A 220 -2.68 -4.65 18.26
N ALA A 221 -1.76 -4.96 17.36
CA ALA A 221 -0.47 -4.28 17.27
C ALA A 221 -0.63 -2.76 17.07
N ILE A 222 -1.51 -2.35 16.15
CA ILE A 222 -1.77 -0.94 15.86
C ILE A 222 -2.55 -0.29 17.01
N LYS A 223 -3.61 -0.93 17.49
CA LYS A 223 -4.47 -0.39 18.54
C LYS A 223 -3.69 -0.17 19.85
N ASN A 224 -2.87 -1.14 20.23
CA ASN A 224 -1.99 -1.04 21.40
C ASN A 224 -0.99 0.12 21.27
N ALA A 225 -0.38 0.30 20.10
CA ALA A 225 0.56 1.40 19.86
C ALA A 225 -0.14 2.76 20.01
N ILE A 226 -1.32 2.93 19.41
CA ILE A 226 -2.10 4.18 19.50
C ILE A 226 -2.50 4.46 20.96
N LEU A 227 -3.07 3.48 21.67
CA LEU A 227 -3.49 3.64 23.06
C LEU A 227 -2.31 3.97 23.97
N ASN A 228 -1.15 3.33 23.78
CA ASN A 228 0.03 3.63 24.57
C ASN A 228 0.55 5.05 24.32
N SER A 229 0.40 5.59 23.12
CA SER A 229 0.80 6.98 22.80
C SER A 229 -0.08 8.03 23.48
N GLU A 230 -1.38 7.72 23.65
CA GLU A 230 -2.35 8.63 24.27
C GLU A 230 -2.31 8.57 25.80
N PHE A 231 -1.87 7.44 26.38
CA PHE A 231 -1.90 7.15 27.81
C PHE A 231 -0.53 7.11 28.51
N LEU A 232 0.50 7.78 28.02
CA LEU A 232 1.76 7.96 28.78
C LEU A 232 1.59 8.69 30.12
N GLY A 233 0.38 8.74 30.69
CA GLY A 233 0.03 9.35 31.97
C GLY A 233 -0.71 8.47 32.99
N ASN A 234 -1.24 7.29 32.66
CA ASN A 234 -2.00 6.47 33.63
C ASN A 234 -1.73 4.97 33.53
N ASN A 235 -1.18 4.42 34.62
CA ASN A 235 -0.97 3.00 34.88
C ASN A 235 -2.30 2.24 35.00
N GLN A 236 -2.70 1.46 33.97
CA GLN A 236 -3.64 0.33 34.10
C GLN A 236 -3.59 -0.56 32.86
N ASN A 237 -2.68 -1.56 32.84
CA ASN A 237 -2.49 -2.45 31.70
C ASN A 237 -3.50 -3.62 31.59
N GLU A 238 -4.10 -4.07 32.70
CA GLU A 238 -4.92 -5.30 32.69
C GLU A 238 -6.31 -5.16 32.03
N ASN A 239 -6.88 -3.95 31.99
CA ASN A 239 -8.20 -3.73 31.39
C ASN A 239 -8.16 -3.43 29.88
N LYS A 240 -6.98 -3.14 29.31
CA LYS A 240 -6.83 -2.72 27.91
C LYS A 240 -6.96 -3.88 26.93
N GLU A 241 -6.33 -5.01 27.24
CA GLU A 241 -6.34 -6.18 26.34
C GLU A 241 -7.75 -6.71 26.13
N LYS A 242 -8.50 -6.85 27.24
CA LYS A 242 -9.89 -7.34 27.20
C LYS A 242 -10.85 -6.40 26.46
N TYR A 243 -10.63 -5.08 26.54
CA TYR A 243 -11.43 -4.09 25.81
C TYR A 243 -11.16 -4.16 24.30
N ILE A 244 -9.88 -4.28 23.90
CA ILE A 244 -9.46 -4.38 22.52
C ILE A 244 -9.99 -5.67 21.86
N GLU A 245 -9.92 -6.79 22.57
CA GLU A 245 -10.42 -8.09 22.11
C GLU A 245 -11.93 -8.06 21.84
N ASN A 246 -12.71 -7.52 22.77
CA ASN A 246 -14.15 -7.37 22.62
C ASN A 246 -14.53 -6.43 21.46
N GLU A 247 -13.79 -5.35 21.23
CA GLU A 247 -14.02 -4.43 20.10
C GLU A 247 -13.75 -5.11 18.76
N PHE A 248 -12.69 -5.91 18.67
CA PHE A 248 -12.36 -6.64 17.44
C PHE A 248 -13.42 -7.72 17.13
N GLU A 249 -13.83 -8.52 18.09
CA GLU A 249 -14.88 -9.53 17.92
C GLU A 249 -16.22 -8.90 17.50
N PHE A 250 -16.61 -7.78 18.12
CA PHE A 250 -17.82 -7.05 17.75
C PHE A 250 -17.78 -6.56 16.30
N LEU A 251 -16.64 -6.07 15.82
CA LEU A 251 -16.47 -5.57 14.46
C LEU A 251 -16.44 -6.68 13.41
N THR A 252 -15.95 -7.86 13.76
CA THR A 252 -15.89 -9.01 12.84
C THR A 252 -17.22 -9.75 12.73
N THR A 253 -17.95 -9.93 13.82
CA THR A 253 -19.27 -10.57 13.85
C THR A 253 -20.33 -9.78 13.09
N ASN A 254 -20.33 -8.46 13.21
CA ASN A 254 -21.27 -7.59 12.48
C ASN A 254 -21.07 -7.55 10.94
N LYS A 255 -19.95 -8.03 10.41
CA LYS A 255 -19.73 -8.14 8.96
C LYS A 255 -20.33 -9.39 8.32
N ILE A 256 -20.60 -10.43 9.09
CA ILE A 256 -21.11 -11.72 8.58
C ILE A 256 -22.64 -11.70 8.37
N GLU A 257 -23.37 -10.80 9.04
CA GLU A 257 -24.83 -10.72 8.98
C GLU A 257 -25.43 -9.74 7.96
N SER A 258 -24.63 -9.10 7.10
CA SER A 258 -25.10 -8.06 6.17
C SER A 258 -25.75 -8.56 4.86
N ASN A 259 -26.34 -9.77 4.85
CA ASN A 259 -27.24 -10.25 3.78
C ASN A 259 -28.70 -10.38 4.23
N GLY A 260 -29.16 -9.55 5.14
CA GLY A 260 -30.56 -9.48 5.57
C GLY A 260 -31.00 -8.03 5.76
N GLU A 261 -32.19 -7.73 5.30
CA GLU A 261 -32.84 -6.41 5.32
C GLU A 261 -32.73 -5.71 6.71
N PHE A 262 -32.21 -4.47 6.70
CA PHE A 262 -32.13 -3.65 7.91
C PHE A 262 -33.50 -3.05 8.26
N ASN A 263 -34.15 -3.59 9.25
CA ASN A 263 -35.26 -2.91 9.96
C ASN A 263 -34.68 -2.13 11.14
N ILE A 264 -34.57 -0.81 10.99
CA ILE A 264 -34.19 0.10 12.08
C ILE A 264 -35.43 0.43 12.92
N THR A 265 -35.58 -0.23 14.05
CA THR A 265 -36.46 0.20 15.13
C THR A 265 -35.74 0.12 16.47
N ASN A 266 -34.96 1.12 16.80
CA ASN A 266 -34.65 1.43 18.18
C ASN A 266 -34.65 2.96 18.37
N LYS A 267 -35.73 3.44 19.02
CA LYS A 267 -35.86 4.80 19.54
C LYS A 267 -34.83 5.01 20.66
N ILE A 268 -33.90 5.94 20.44
CA ILE A 268 -33.08 6.50 21.50
C ILE A 268 -33.77 7.77 21.95
N ASP A 269 -34.26 7.78 23.19
CA ASP A 269 -34.78 8.97 23.87
C ASP A 269 -33.61 9.92 24.17
N LEU A 270 -33.62 11.09 23.52
CA LEU A 270 -32.77 12.23 23.88
C LEU A 270 -33.50 13.19 24.78
N PRO A 271 -32.88 13.75 25.82
CA PRO A 271 -33.50 14.72 26.70
C PRO A 271 -33.78 16.03 25.97
N LYS A 272 -34.99 16.54 26.11
CA LYS A 272 -35.48 17.82 25.57
C LYS A 272 -34.79 18.98 26.29
N THR A 273 -34.04 19.79 25.54
CA THR A 273 -33.72 21.17 25.94
C THR A 273 -34.40 22.13 24.98
N ASP A 274 -35.17 23.06 25.55
CA ASP A 274 -35.88 24.11 24.83
C ASP A 274 -34.95 25.05 24.08
N VAL A 275 -35.18 25.19 22.81
CA VAL A 275 -34.64 26.31 22.00
C VAL A 275 -35.76 26.90 21.17
N THR A 276 -36.43 27.88 21.78
CA THR A 276 -37.30 28.83 21.05
C THR A 276 -36.46 30.06 20.74
N SER A 277 -36.19 30.27 19.45
CA SER A 277 -35.72 31.51 18.80
C SER A 277 -34.47 31.28 17.90
N LEU A 278 -34.73 30.87 16.69
CA LEU A 278 -33.92 31.12 15.48
C LEU A 278 -34.56 30.39 14.26
N LYS A 279 -35.75 30.81 13.90
CA LYS A 279 -36.38 30.43 12.63
C LYS A 279 -36.63 31.73 11.89
N ILE A 280 -35.89 31.95 10.77
CA ILE A 280 -36.33 32.72 9.56
C ILE A 280 -35.27 32.67 8.43
N GLU A 281 -34.02 32.28 8.60
CA GLU A 281 -33.04 32.33 7.48
C GLU A 281 -32.63 30.99 6.85
N GLU A 282 -33.08 29.84 7.36
CA GLU A 282 -32.67 28.50 6.86
C GLU A 282 -33.47 27.97 5.66
N ASN A 283 -34.67 28.49 5.39
CA ASN A 283 -35.53 27.91 4.35
C ASN A 283 -35.12 28.21 2.91
N ASN A 284 -34.36 29.26 2.64
CA ASN A 284 -33.92 29.60 1.28
C ASN A 284 -32.63 28.87 0.85
N ASN A 285 -31.80 28.43 1.80
CA ASN A 285 -30.58 27.67 1.49
C ASN A 285 -30.84 26.18 1.24
N LEU A 286 -31.80 25.57 1.94
CA LEU A 286 -32.15 24.15 1.76
C LEU A 286 -32.78 23.89 0.37
N GLN A 287 -33.66 24.76 -0.09
CA GLN A 287 -34.26 24.62 -1.43
C GLN A 287 -33.25 24.80 -2.58
N ASN A 288 -32.23 25.64 -2.38
CA ASN A 288 -31.17 25.79 -3.38
C ASN A 288 -30.21 24.59 -3.39
N ILE A 289 -29.93 23.99 -2.25
CA ILE A 289 -29.08 22.78 -2.13
C ILE A 289 -29.83 21.57 -2.70
N GLU A 290 -31.11 21.42 -2.44
CA GLU A 290 -31.93 20.34 -3.02
C GLU A 290 -32.04 20.45 -4.55
N ARG A 291 -32.22 21.64 -5.12
CA ARG A 291 -32.20 21.86 -6.57
C ARG A 291 -30.82 21.57 -7.20
N GLN A 292 -29.74 21.91 -6.53
CA GLN A 292 -28.39 21.57 -7.02
C GLN A 292 -28.11 20.06 -6.98
N LEU A 293 -28.56 19.37 -5.93
CA LEU A 293 -28.44 17.92 -5.82
C LEU A 293 -29.31 17.17 -6.85
N GLU A 294 -30.51 17.69 -7.12
CA GLU A 294 -31.39 17.10 -8.14
C GLU A 294 -30.84 17.29 -9.55
N ASN A 295 -30.28 18.46 -9.87
CA ASN A 295 -29.60 18.71 -11.14
C ASN A 295 -28.35 17.85 -11.32
N GLN A 296 -27.55 17.62 -10.27
CA GLN A 296 -26.40 16.70 -10.31
C GLN A 296 -26.83 15.24 -10.51
N LYS A 297 -27.92 14.81 -9.88
CA LYS A 297 -28.48 13.46 -10.09
C LYS A 297 -29.00 13.26 -11.52
N VAL A 298 -29.61 14.28 -12.13
CA VAL A 298 -30.08 14.23 -13.53
C VAL A 298 -28.89 14.20 -14.49
N GLU A 299 -27.81 14.95 -14.24
CA GLU A 299 -26.60 14.89 -15.07
C GLU A 299 -25.86 13.54 -14.93
N LEU A 300 -25.78 12.97 -13.74
CA LEU A 300 -25.21 11.64 -13.52
C LEU A 300 -26.00 10.55 -14.25
N ARG A 301 -27.34 10.57 -14.16
CA ARG A 301 -28.20 9.64 -14.91
C ARG A 301 -28.04 9.77 -16.43
N LYS A 302 -27.94 10.99 -16.96
CA LYS A 302 -27.66 11.22 -18.40
C LYS A 302 -26.26 10.76 -18.81
N ARG A 303 -25.28 10.77 -17.91
CA ARG A 303 -23.93 10.21 -18.16
C ARG A 303 -23.92 8.68 -18.11
N GLU A 304 -24.71 8.06 -17.24
CA GLU A 304 -24.86 6.61 -17.17
C GLU A 304 -25.63 6.04 -18.36
N GLU A 305 -26.69 6.73 -18.84
CA GLU A 305 -27.40 6.32 -20.03
C GLU A 305 -26.55 6.39 -21.31
N LYS A 306 -25.61 7.33 -21.41
CA LYS A 306 -24.65 7.41 -22.54
C LYS A 306 -23.55 6.34 -22.51
N ARG A 307 -23.44 5.53 -21.45
CA ARG A 307 -22.40 4.48 -21.29
C ARG A 307 -22.94 3.06 -21.44
N LYS A 308 -24.21 2.84 -21.71
CA LYS A 308 -24.72 1.52 -22.08
C LYS A 308 -24.34 1.23 -23.53
N VAL A 309 -23.16 0.67 -23.72
CA VAL A 309 -22.76 0.08 -25.00
C VAL A 309 -23.40 -1.30 -25.04
N GLU A 310 -24.27 -1.55 -26.00
CA GLU A 310 -24.78 -2.89 -26.25
C GLU A 310 -23.65 -3.72 -26.84
N TYR A 311 -23.35 -4.82 -26.19
CA TYR A 311 -22.33 -5.77 -26.64
C TYR A 311 -22.91 -7.18 -26.73
N LYS A 312 -22.40 -7.96 -27.65
CA LYS A 312 -22.69 -9.37 -27.78
C LYS A 312 -21.48 -10.17 -27.28
N TYR A 313 -21.71 -11.01 -26.28
CA TYR A 313 -20.69 -11.91 -25.81
C TYR A 313 -20.41 -13.01 -26.83
N ILE A 314 -19.15 -13.20 -27.23
CA ILE A 314 -18.73 -14.20 -28.20
C ILE A 314 -18.09 -15.40 -27.50
N GLY A 315 -17.22 -15.17 -26.51
CA GLY A 315 -16.53 -16.26 -25.83
C GLY A 315 -15.40 -15.82 -24.93
N ILE A 316 -14.62 -16.82 -24.45
CA ILE A 316 -13.42 -16.62 -23.63
C ILE A 316 -12.21 -17.18 -24.37
N LEU A 317 -11.17 -16.36 -24.52
CA LEU A 317 -9.89 -16.75 -25.08
C LEU A 317 -8.88 -17.02 -23.94
N PHE A 318 -8.20 -18.18 -23.96
CA PHE A 318 -7.20 -18.60 -22.98
C PHE A 318 -7.66 -18.57 -21.51
N ARG A 319 -8.97 -18.64 -21.25
CA ARG A 319 -9.59 -18.53 -19.90
C ARG A 319 -9.31 -17.20 -19.18
N THR A 320 -8.80 -16.19 -19.88
CA THR A 320 -8.34 -14.92 -19.28
C THR A 320 -8.98 -13.71 -19.94
N TYR A 321 -9.35 -13.77 -21.23
CA TYR A 321 -9.89 -12.65 -21.99
C TYR A 321 -11.33 -12.92 -22.40
N ILE A 322 -12.21 -11.92 -22.21
CA ILE A 322 -13.58 -11.97 -22.68
C ILE A 322 -13.64 -11.32 -24.06
N ILE A 323 -14.17 -12.03 -25.05
CA ILE A 323 -14.36 -11.52 -26.42
C ILE A 323 -15.79 -11.01 -26.52
N VAL A 324 -15.93 -9.74 -26.89
CA VAL A 324 -17.23 -9.10 -27.15
C VAL A 324 -17.25 -8.44 -28.53
N GLU A 325 -18.43 -8.44 -29.15
CA GLU A 325 -18.74 -7.73 -30.39
C GLU A 325 -19.51 -6.46 -30.05
N ILE A 326 -19.04 -5.31 -30.52
CA ILE A 326 -19.66 -4.00 -30.35
C ILE A 326 -19.67 -3.35 -31.71
N ALA A 327 -20.87 -3.07 -32.25
CA ALA A 327 -21.06 -2.40 -33.55
C ALA A 327 -20.21 -3.00 -34.69
N ASP A 328 -20.27 -4.34 -34.86
CA ASP A 328 -19.52 -5.12 -35.87
C ASP A 328 -17.97 -5.15 -35.71
N GLU A 329 -17.46 -4.70 -34.55
CA GLU A 329 -16.03 -4.82 -34.21
C GLU A 329 -15.85 -5.78 -33.01
N ILE A 330 -14.73 -6.53 -33.05
CA ILE A 330 -14.39 -7.48 -31.98
C ILE A 330 -13.40 -6.85 -31.03
N TYR A 331 -13.72 -6.89 -29.72
CA TYR A 331 -12.90 -6.40 -28.63
C TYR A 331 -12.48 -7.54 -27.70
N LEU A 332 -11.25 -7.44 -27.16
CA LEU A 332 -10.61 -8.37 -26.21
C LEU A 332 -10.40 -7.69 -24.85
#